data_3269905313d6c1003b07886183a4a2dd
#
_entry.id   3269905313d6c1003b07886183a4a2dd
#
_cell.length_a   1.000
_cell.length_b   1.000
_cell.length_c   1.000
_cell.angle_alpha   90.00
_cell.angle_beta   90.00
_cell.angle_gamma   90.00
#
_symmetry.space_group_name_H-M   'P 1'
#
loop_
_entity.id
_entity.type
_entity.pdbx_description
1 polymer ?
#
loop_
_entity_poly.entity_id
_entity_poly.type
_entity_poly.pdbx_seq_one_letter_code
_entity_poly.pdbx_strand_id
1 'polypeptide(L)'
;MYKRQLLDSARTLDTSIDEPVEIAIGATGNIGGEGLFGLHTGNRETTTRLLDADFPNVAPLLPKSHTSIATVEVAPLLESIRRVSLVADRNAQIRLEFRHGELALHASGADSGEAQETLPAAFSGTEELLIAFNAGYLRDGLAVIGTDRAMFGFTEASRPAILIPEPEELPEAAADGTFPTPQTHFTYLLMPVRLPG
;
A
#
# COMPACT_ATOMS: atom_id res chain seq x y z
N MET A 1 19.77 1.39 0.43
CA MET A 1 19.08 1.70 1.72
C MET A 1 17.60 1.93 1.44
N TYR A 2 16.72 1.31 2.20
CA TYR A 2 15.28 1.51 2.03
C TYR A 2 14.81 2.78 2.74
N LYS A 3 13.83 3.49 2.16
CA LYS A 3 13.19 4.69 2.77
C LYS A 3 12.80 4.47 4.24
N ARG A 4 12.31 3.27 4.59
CA ARG A 4 11.93 2.91 5.96
C ARG A 4 13.12 2.97 6.93
N GLN A 5 14.28 2.45 6.53
CA GLN A 5 15.49 2.50 7.37
C GLN A 5 15.95 3.94 7.63
N LEU A 6 15.87 4.80 6.61
CA LEU A 6 16.19 6.22 6.78
C LEU A 6 15.20 6.90 7.72
N LEU A 7 13.90 6.61 7.58
CA LEU A 7 12.88 7.16 8.46
C LEU A 7 13.05 6.67 9.91
N ASP A 8 13.35 5.39 10.11
CA ASP A 8 13.58 4.83 11.45
C ASP A 8 14.82 5.43 12.08
N SER A 9 15.89 5.67 11.31
CA SER A 9 17.07 6.40 11.78
C SER A 9 16.74 7.85 12.15
N ALA A 10 15.97 8.54 11.30
CA ALA A 10 15.55 9.91 11.57
C ALA A 10 14.70 10.05 12.85
N ARG A 11 13.83 9.09 13.13
CA ARG A 11 13.02 9.07 14.37
C ARG A 11 13.84 8.89 15.65
N THR A 12 15.07 8.42 15.53
CA THR A 12 15.99 8.24 16.67
C THR A 12 16.87 9.46 16.93
N LEU A 13 16.76 10.50 16.10
CA LEU A 13 17.47 11.75 16.30
C LEU A 13 16.87 12.52 17.47
N ASP A 14 17.71 13.10 18.30
CA ASP A 14 17.28 13.98 19.38
C ASP A 14 16.99 15.38 18.81
N THR A 15 15.72 15.72 18.72
CA THR A 15 15.29 17.02 18.17
C THR A 15 15.43 18.17 19.16
N SER A 16 15.82 17.89 20.42
CA SER A 16 16.11 18.93 21.41
C SER A 16 17.50 19.54 21.27
N ILE A 17 18.36 18.91 20.48
CA ILE A 17 19.74 19.36 20.23
C ILE A 17 19.73 20.14 18.90
N ASP A 18 20.11 21.43 18.99
CA ASP A 18 20.27 22.29 17.79
C ASP A 18 21.64 22.06 17.13
N GLU A 19 21.93 20.80 16.83
CA GLU A 19 23.14 20.39 16.13
C GLU A 19 22.80 19.85 14.74
N PRO A 20 23.62 20.16 13.73
CA PRO A 20 23.39 19.63 12.39
C PRO A 20 23.58 18.11 12.34
N VAL A 21 22.76 17.44 11.57
CA VAL A 21 22.95 16.04 11.22
C VAL A 21 23.92 15.97 10.04
N GLU A 22 25.08 15.36 10.26
CA GLU A 22 26.06 15.12 9.22
C GLU A 22 25.72 13.82 8.48
N ILE A 23 25.70 13.90 7.13
CA ILE A 23 25.43 12.74 6.27
C ILE A 23 26.69 12.44 5.49
N ALA A 24 27.21 11.22 5.64
CA ALA A 24 28.34 10.71 4.89
C ALA A 24 27.91 9.60 3.94
N ILE A 25 28.34 9.70 2.67
CA ILE A 25 28.14 8.65 1.67
C ILE A 25 29.51 8.21 1.19
N GLY A 26 29.89 6.98 1.55
CA GLY A 26 31.13 6.37 1.09
C GLY A 26 30.98 5.90 -0.35
N ALA A 27 31.92 6.35 -1.22
CA ALA A 27 31.99 5.85 -2.58
C ALA A 27 32.42 4.39 -2.60
N THR A 28 31.83 3.61 -3.49
CA THR A 28 32.25 2.24 -3.81
C THR A 28 33.68 2.24 -4.32
N GLY A 29 34.62 1.67 -3.56
CA GLY A 29 35.97 1.65 -4.10
C GLY A 29 36.99 0.73 -3.43
N ASN A 30 36.97 0.50 -2.13
CA ASN A 30 38.09 -0.18 -1.47
C ASN A 30 37.80 -1.20 -0.37
N ILE A 31 36.56 -1.44 0.04
CA ILE A 31 36.24 -2.51 0.97
C ILE A 31 34.90 -3.16 0.58
N GLY A 32 34.96 -4.23 -0.21
CA GLY A 32 33.81 -5.12 -0.43
C GLY A 32 32.75 -4.68 -1.43
N GLY A 33 32.99 -3.67 -2.27
CA GLY A 33 32.12 -3.34 -3.42
C GLY A 33 30.76 -2.68 -3.09
N GLU A 34 30.41 -2.51 -1.83
CA GLU A 34 29.15 -1.91 -1.40
C GLU A 34 29.39 -0.54 -0.75
N GLY A 35 28.63 0.47 -1.17
CA GLY A 35 28.68 1.81 -0.58
C GLY A 35 28.16 1.82 0.85
N LEU A 36 28.68 2.74 1.66
CA LEU A 36 28.24 2.97 3.03
C LEU A 36 27.51 4.31 3.11
N PHE A 37 26.47 4.33 3.93
CA PHE A 37 25.76 5.54 4.34
C PHE A 37 25.92 5.72 5.85
N GLY A 38 26.39 6.89 6.25
CA GLY A 38 26.59 7.26 7.64
C GLY A 38 25.76 8.46 8.04
N LEU A 39 25.28 8.45 9.27
CA LEU A 39 24.65 9.59 9.94
C LEU A 39 25.44 9.84 11.22
N HIS A 40 25.84 11.09 11.46
CA HIS A 40 26.45 11.54 12.70
C HIS A 40 25.64 12.70 13.29
N THR A 41 25.35 12.64 14.57
CA THR A 41 24.66 13.70 15.31
C THR A 41 25.06 13.63 16.78
N GLY A 42 25.61 14.69 17.33
CA GLY A 42 26.08 14.74 18.71
C GLY A 42 27.05 13.60 19.03
N ASN A 43 26.66 12.72 19.94
CA ASN A 43 27.45 11.56 20.36
C ASN A 43 27.01 10.23 19.67
N ARG A 44 26.16 10.30 18.63
CA ARG A 44 25.59 9.11 17.98
C ARG A 44 26.05 9.00 16.53
N GLU A 45 26.54 7.81 16.20
CA GLU A 45 26.88 7.43 14.83
C GLU A 45 26.02 6.24 14.40
N THR A 46 25.49 6.31 13.18
CA THR A 46 24.74 5.22 12.58
C THR A 46 25.30 4.96 11.20
N THR A 47 25.71 3.74 10.93
CA THR A 47 26.21 3.34 9.61
C THR A 47 25.37 2.20 9.06
N THR A 48 25.03 2.28 7.78
CA THR A 48 24.31 1.21 7.04
C THR A 48 24.91 1.03 5.66
N ARG A 49 24.75 -0.17 5.08
CA ARG A 49 25.19 -0.44 3.72
C ARG A 49 24.17 0.08 2.72
N LEU A 50 24.68 0.63 1.63
CA LEU A 50 23.85 0.91 0.47
C LEU A 50 23.62 -0.40 -0.30
N LEU A 51 22.40 -0.57 -0.84
CA LEU A 51 22.11 -1.67 -1.73
C LEU A 51 22.64 -1.33 -3.13
N ASP A 52 23.42 -2.23 -3.70
CA ASP A 52 23.83 -2.16 -5.10
C ASP A 52 22.75 -2.83 -5.96
N ALA A 53 21.66 -2.11 -6.16
CA ALA A 53 20.54 -2.57 -6.96
C ALA A 53 19.83 -1.39 -7.61
N ASP A 54 19.48 -1.52 -8.85
CA ASP A 54 18.60 -0.58 -9.53
C ASP A 54 17.23 -0.57 -8.88
N PHE A 55 16.63 0.62 -8.77
CA PHE A 55 15.25 0.73 -8.31
C PHE A 55 14.33 0.04 -9.33
N PRO A 56 13.43 -0.86 -8.90
CA PRO A 56 12.53 -1.54 -9.82
C PRO A 56 11.72 -0.56 -10.67
N ASN A 57 11.67 -0.79 -11.99
CA ASN A 57 10.80 -0.01 -12.86
C ASN A 57 9.34 -0.38 -12.58
N VAL A 58 8.63 0.49 -11.88
CA VAL A 58 7.22 0.28 -11.51
C VAL A 58 6.23 0.74 -12.58
N ALA A 59 6.66 1.56 -13.53
CA ALA A 59 5.78 2.12 -14.55
C ALA A 59 5.01 1.05 -15.37
N PRO A 60 5.60 -0.09 -15.77
CA PRO A 60 4.87 -1.15 -16.47
C PRO A 60 3.83 -1.89 -15.61
N LEU A 61 3.90 -1.73 -14.28
CA LEU A 61 2.94 -2.37 -13.37
C LEU A 61 1.67 -1.53 -13.15
N LEU A 62 1.71 -0.25 -13.53
CA LEU A 62 0.55 0.64 -13.41
C LEU A 62 -0.41 0.38 -14.57
N PRO A 63 -1.63 -0.10 -14.30
CA PRO A 63 -2.62 -0.33 -15.35
C PRO A 63 -3.10 1.00 -15.93
N LYS A 64 -3.32 1.02 -17.24
CA LYS A 64 -3.89 2.17 -17.95
C LYS A 64 -5.42 2.17 -17.95
N SER A 65 -6.02 1.01 -17.71
CA SER A 65 -7.46 0.81 -17.60
C SER A 65 -7.76 -0.34 -16.65
N HIS A 66 -8.99 -0.42 -16.19
CA HIS A 66 -9.48 -1.35 -15.20
C HIS A 66 -10.72 -2.08 -15.73
N THR A 67 -10.89 -3.34 -15.37
CA THR A 67 -12.13 -4.10 -15.65
C THR A 67 -13.22 -3.78 -14.64
N SER A 68 -12.82 -3.33 -13.45
CA SER A 68 -13.73 -2.87 -12.40
C SER A 68 -13.10 -1.80 -11.53
N ILE A 69 -13.96 -0.95 -10.97
CA ILE A 69 -13.58 0.10 -10.03
C ILE A 69 -14.49 0.03 -8.80
N ALA A 70 -13.96 0.44 -7.65
CA ALA A 70 -14.75 0.58 -6.43
C ALA A 70 -14.41 1.87 -5.71
N THR A 71 -15.40 2.54 -5.13
CA THR A 71 -15.17 3.68 -4.23
C THR A 71 -15.70 3.40 -2.85
N VAL A 72 -14.94 3.79 -1.83
CA VAL A 72 -15.19 3.51 -0.42
C VAL A 72 -14.84 4.71 0.45
N GLU A 73 -15.46 4.81 1.60
CA GLU A 73 -15.05 5.75 2.65
C GLU A 73 -13.82 5.24 3.38
N VAL A 74 -12.79 6.09 3.49
CA VAL A 74 -11.47 5.70 4.02
C VAL A 74 -11.53 5.38 5.52
N ALA A 75 -12.15 6.25 6.32
CA ALA A 75 -12.16 6.08 7.77
C ALA A 75 -12.92 4.82 8.21
N PRO A 76 -14.15 4.52 7.72
CA PRO A 76 -14.83 3.27 8.01
C PRO A 76 -14.05 2.04 7.58
N LEU A 77 -13.43 2.10 6.39
CA LEU A 77 -12.63 0.98 5.88
C LEU A 77 -11.39 0.71 6.76
N LEU A 78 -10.67 1.75 7.18
CA LEU A 78 -9.53 1.62 8.09
C LEU A 78 -9.92 0.98 9.42
N GLU A 79 -11.05 1.38 10.00
CA GLU A 79 -11.55 0.82 11.25
C GLU A 79 -11.99 -0.64 11.09
N SER A 80 -12.63 -1.00 9.99
CA SER A 80 -12.99 -2.39 9.69
C SER A 80 -11.76 -3.27 9.48
N ILE A 81 -10.77 -2.80 8.72
CA ILE A 81 -9.48 -3.51 8.55
C ILE A 81 -8.85 -3.76 9.92
N ARG A 82 -8.85 -2.75 10.80
CA ARG A 82 -8.30 -2.88 12.15
C ARG A 82 -9.01 -3.96 12.95
N ARG A 83 -10.34 -3.99 12.95
CA ARG A 83 -11.14 -4.97 13.72
C ARG A 83 -10.98 -6.38 13.16
N VAL A 84 -11.16 -6.59 11.85
CA VAL A 84 -11.04 -7.93 11.27
C VAL A 84 -9.61 -8.47 11.36
N SER A 85 -8.59 -7.60 11.39
CA SER A 85 -7.20 -8.01 11.57
C SER A 85 -6.88 -8.58 12.95
N LEU A 86 -7.75 -8.41 13.96
CA LEU A 86 -7.52 -8.93 15.31
C LEU A 86 -7.53 -10.46 15.36
N VAL A 87 -8.28 -11.11 14.46
CA VAL A 87 -8.32 -12.57 14.35
C VAL A 87 -7.31 -13.12 13.35
N ALA A 88 -6.69 -12.27 12.58
CA ALA A 88 -5.77 -12.66 11.53
C ALA A 88 -4.39 -13.03 12.09
N ASP A 89 -3.75 -14.06 11.55
CA ASP A 89 -2.37 -14.41 11.89
C ASP A 89 -1.38 -13.30 11.51
N ARG A 90 -0.18 -13.31 12.08
CA ARG A 90 0.90 -12.37 11.70
C ARG A 90 1.17 -12.48 10.21
N ASN A 91 1.10 -11.36 9.49
CA ASN A 91 1.15 -11.25 8.03
C ASN A 91 -0.08 -11.78 7.29
N ALA A 92 -1.21 -11.95 7.98
CA ALA A 92 -2.41 -12.46 7.38
C ALA A 92 -2.96 -11.53 6.30
N GLN A 93 -3.53 -12.18 5.33
CA GLN A 93 -4.29 -11.55 4.27
C GLN A 93 -5.69 -11.19 4.76
N ILE A 94 -6.18 -10.05 4.32
CA ILE A 94 -7.61 -9.73 4.36
C ILE A 94 -8.16 -9.98 2.96
N ARG A 95 -9.27 -10.70 2.88
CA ARG A 95 -10.04 -10.89 1.65
C ARG A 95 -11.06 -9.77 1.56
N LEU A 96 -11.12 -9.14 0.42
CA LEU A 96 -12.08 -8.11 0.07
C LEU A 96 -12.98 -8.66 -1.03
N GLU A 97 -14.26 -8.71 -0.76
CA GLU A 97 -15.28 -9.14 -1.70
C GLU A 97 -16.13 -7.93 -2.05
N PHE A 98 -15.95 -7.43 -3.27
CA PHE A 98 -16.70 -6.30 -3.82
C PHE A 98 -17.90 -6.81 -4.58
N ARG A 99 -19.08 -6.27 -4.25
CA ARG A 99 -20.35 -6.48 -4.93
C ARG A 99 -21.05 -5.14 -5.14
N HIS A 100 -22.09 -5.14 -5.93
CA HIS A 100 -22.89 -3.93 -6.13
C HIS A 100 -23.43 -3.42 -4.79
N GLY A 101 -23.03 -2.20 -4.41
CA GLY A 101 -23.47 -1.53 -3.18
C GLY A 101 -22.70 -1.89 -1.91
N GLU A 102 -21.82 -2.92 -1.93
CA GLU A 102 -21.16 -3.37 -0.70
C GLU A 102 -19.72 -3.87 -0.91
N LEU A 103 -18.96 -3.79 0.15
CA LEU A 103 -17.65 -4.41 0.33
C LEU A 103 -17.69 -5.28 1.59
N ALA A 104 -17.48 -6.58 1.45
CA ALA A 104 -17.27 -7.47 2.59
C ALA A 104 -15.78 -7.71 2.81
N LEU A 105 -15.35 -7.59 4.07
CA LEU A 105 -14.01 -7.90 4.52
C LEU A 105 -14.06 -9.22 5.31
N HIS A 106 -13.11 -10.12 4.98
CA HIS A 106 -12.97 -11.39 5.69
C HIS A 106 -11.54 -11.57 6.15
N ALA A 107 -11.36 -12.03 7.38
CA ALA A 107 -10.08 -12.47 7.91
C ALA A 107 -10.26 -13.77 8.71
N SER A 108 -9.27 -14.62 8.69
CA SER A 108 -9.25 -15.86 9.46
C SER A 108 -7.86 -16.11 10.02
N GLY A 109 -7.82 -16.73 11.19
CA GLY A 109 -6.60 -17.20 11.84
C GLY A 109 -6.79 -18.64 12.29
N ALA A 110 -5.74 -19.44 12.26
CA ALA A 110 -5.79 -20.86 12.56
C ALA A 110 -6.36 -21.16 13.98
N ASP A 111 -6.00 -20.30 14.94
CA ASP A 111 -6.38 -20.46 16.35
C ASP A 111 -7.36 -19.37 16.84
N SER A 112 -7.61 -18.34 16.04
CA SER A 112 -8.34 -17.14 16.46
C SER A 112 -9.75 -17.03 15.89
N GLY A 113 -10.13 -17.97 15.01
CA GLY A 113 -11.45 -17.99 14.36
C GLY A 113 -11.53 -17.12 13.11
N GLU A 114 -12.74 -16.65 12.82
CA GLU A 114 -13.05 -15.86 11.62
C GLU A 114 -13.72 -14.55 12.02
N ALA A 115 -13.43 -13.48 11.26
CA ALA A 115 -14.11 -12.21 11.35
C ALA A 115 -14.57 -11.76 9.97
N GLN A 116 -15.77 -11.18 9.94
CA GLN A 116 -16.36 -10.59 8.74
C GLN A 116 -17.01 -9.26 9.09
N GLU A 117 -16.80 -8.27 8.22
CA GLU A 117 -17.52 -6.98 8.28
C GLU A 117 -17.95 -6.58 6.87
N THR A 118 -19.07 -5.86 6.80
CA THR A 118 -19.59 -5.34 5.53
C THR A 118 -19.73 -3.82 5.62
N LEU A 119 -19.31 -3.14 4.55
CA LEU A 119 -19.33 -1.69 4.40
C LEU A 119 -20.05 -1.31 3.11
N PRO A 120 -20.70 -0.14 3.05
CA PRO A 120 -21.14 0.44 1.79
C PRO A 120 -19.95 0.70 0.85
N ALA A 121 -20.09 0.30 -0.41
CA ALA A 121 -19.13 0.60 -1.48
C ALA A 121 -19.87 0.75 -2.80
N ALA A 122 -19.47 1.70 -3.63
CA ALA A 122 -19.91 1.70 -5.02
C ALA A 122 -18.93 0.83 -5.81
N PHE A 123 -19.46 -0.19 -6.49
CA PHE A 123 -18.67 -1.10 -7.30
C PHE A 123 -19.25 -1.18 -8.71
N SER A 124 -18.41 -1.06 -9.72
CA SER A 124 -18.78 -1.06 -11.13
C SER A 124 -17.83 -1.91 -11.95
N GLY A 125 -18.36 -2.57 -12.98
CA GLY A 125 -17.63 -3.45 -13.90
C GLY A 125 -18.13 -4.88 -13.85
N THR A 126 -17.43 -5.78 -13.17
CA THR A 126 -17.84 -7.19 -12.99
C THR A 126 -18.96 -7.32 -11.96
N GLU A 127 -19.66 -8.46 -11.93
CA GLU A 127 -20.74 -8.72 -10.95
C GLU A 127 -20.18 -8.76 -9.54
N GLU A 128 -19.04 -9.43 -9.36
CA GLU A 128 -18.32 -9.51 -8.09
C GLU A 128 -16.81 -9.60 -8.33
N LEU A 129 -16.03 -9.22 -7.32
CA LEU A 129 -14.58 -9.38 -7.29
C LEU A 129 -14.13 -9.81 -5.90
N LEU A 130 -13.50 -10.98 -5.80
CA LEU A 130 -12.80 -11.42 -4.61
C LEU A 130 -11.29 -11.26 -4.79
N ILE A 131 -10.68 -10.43 -3.95
CA ILE A 131 -9.24 -10.16 -3.97
C ILE A 131 -8.70 -10.13 -2.54
N ALA A 132 -7.44 -10.51 -2.35
CA ALA A 132 -6.81 -10.48 -1.05
C ALA A 132 -5.57 -9.60 -1.03
N PHE A 133 -5.38 -8.88 0.08
CA PHE A 133 -4.21 -8.05 0.31
C PHE A 133 -3.61 -8.31 1.69
N ASN A 134 -2.33 -8.00 1.84
CA ASN A 134 -1.75 -7.85 3.17
C ASN A 134 -2.40 -6.65 3.87
N ALA A 135 -2.97 -6.90 5.06
CA ALA A 135 -3.69 -5.90 5.85
C ALA A 135 -2.85 -4.66 6.18
N GLY A 136 -1.57 -4.86 6.47
CA GLY A 136 -0.64 -3.78 6.78
C GLY A 136 -0.43 -2.85 5.59
N TYR A 137 -0.18 -3.40 4.40
CA TYR A 137 0.02 -2.60 3.20
C TYR A 137 -1.25 -1.86 2.77
N LEU A 138 -2.41 -2.52 2.85
CA LEU A 138 -3.68 -1.87 2.56
C LEU A 138 -3.94 -0.69 3.49
N ARG A 139 -3.74 -0.87 4.79
CA ARG A 139 -3.88 0.18 5.80
C ARG A 139 -2.89 1.32 5.57
N ASP A 140 -1.62 1.01 5.28
CA ASP A 140 -0.58 2.01 5.06
C ASP A 140 -0.91 2.91 3.84
N GLY A 141 -1.46 2.32 2.76
CA GLY A 141 -1.92 3.07 1.59
C GLY A 141 -3.11 3.98 1.89
N LEU A 142 -4.12 3.45 2.58
CA LEU A 142 -5.30 4.22 2.98
C LEU A 142 -4.95 5.37 3.95
N ALA A 143 -4.03 5.15 4.87
CA ALA A 143 -3.63 6.17 5.86
C ALA A 143 -2.95 7.40 5.27
N VAL A 144 -2.37 7.28 4.06
CA VAL A 144 -1.64 8.38 3.39
C VAL A 144 -2.36 8.96 2.18
N ILE A 145 -3.57 8.47 1.88
CA ILE A 145 -4.32 8.89 0.68
C ILE A 145 -4.78 10.36 0.72
N GLY A 146 -5.02 10.89 1.92
CA GLY A 146 -5.27 12.31 2.16
C GLY A 146 -6.67 12.81 1.80
N THR A 147 -7.62 11.91 1.52
CA THR A 147 -9.02 12.22 1.20
C THR A 147 -9.97 11.34 2.00
N ASP A 148 -11.22 11.78 2.15
CA ASP A 148 -12.26 11.02 2.86
C ASP A 148 -12.71 9.76 2.11
N ARG A 149 -12.56 9.76 0.79
CA ARG A 149 -12.95 8.67 -0.07
C ARG A 149 -11.80 8.23 -0.98
N ALA A 150 -11.73 6.95 -1.25
CA ALA A 150 -10.72 6.32 -2.07
C ALA A 150 -11.35 5.53 -3.22
N MET A 151 -10.67 5.51 -4.36
CA MET A 151 -11.01 4.65 -5.48
C MET A 151 -9.99 3.52 -5.63
N PHE A 152 -10.49 2.31 -5.71
CA PHE A 152 -9.74 1.14 -6.17
C PHE A 152 -9.95 0.93 -7.67
N GLY A 153 -8.89 0.55 -8.36
CA GLY A 153 -8.97 0.09 -9.75
C GLY A 153 -8.38 -1.31 -9.88
N PHE A 154 -9.16 -2.21 -10.50
CA PHE A 154 -8.81 -3.62 -10.65
C PHE A 154 -8.77 -4.02 -12.12
N THR A 155 -7.87 -4.94 -12.46
CA THR A 155 -7.87 -5.64 -13.77
C THR A 155 -8.30 -7.09 -13.60
N GLU A 156 -7.65 -7.83 -12.72
CA GLU A 156 -7.93 -9.21 -12.36
C GLU A 156 -7.59 -9.42 -10.90
N ALA A 157 -8.20 -10.41 -10.24
CA ALA A 157 -7.94 -10.72 -8.83
C ALA A 157 -6.48 -11.09 -8.51
N SER A 158 -5.72 -11.53 -9.52
CA SER A 158 -4.30 -11.92 -9.41
C SER A 158 -3.32 -10.83 -9.83
N ARG A 159 -3.80 -9.71 -10.34
CA ARG A 159 -2.99 -8.59 -10.83
C ARG A 159 -2.94 -7.47 -9.82
N PRO A 160 -1.90 -6.60 -9.88
CA PRO A 160 -1.84 -5.43 -9.02
C PRO A 160 -3.08 -4.56 -9.15
N ALA A 161 -3.60 -4.12 -8.01
CA ALA A 161 -4.64 -3.09 -7.94
C ALA A 161 -4.02 -1.73 -7.70
N ILE A 162 -4.69 -0.67 -8.11
CA ILE A 162 -4.35 0.69 -7.69
C ILE A 162 -5.33 1.17 -6.63
N LEU A 163 -4.82 2.03 -5.75
CA LEU A 163 -5.58 2.79 -4.78
C LEU A 163 -5.20 4.26 -4.96
N ILE A 164 -6.19 5.10 -5.23
CA ILE A 164 -6.03 6.53 -5.48
C ILE A 164 -7.06 7.33 -4.69
N PRO A 165 -6.84 8.64 -4.45
CA PRO A 165 -7.92 9.54 -4.03
C PRO A 165 -9.10 9.41 -4.99
N GLU A 166 -10.33 9.40 -4.47
CA GLU A 166 -11.52 9.41 -5.34
C GLU A 166 -11.48 10.67 -6.21
N PRO A 167 -11.51 10.54 -7.55
CA PRO A 167 -11.53 11.70 -8.43
C PRO A 167 -12.88 12.44 -8.34
N GLU A 168 -12.90 13.72 -8.67
CA GLU A 168 -14.15 14.53 -8.72
C GLU A 168 -15.20 13.90 -9.65
N GLU A 169 -14.75 13.36 -10.78
CA GLU A 169 -15.57 12.62 -11.72
C GLU A 169 -15.05 11.18 -11.84
N LEU A 170 -15.91 10.22 -11.52
CA LEU A 170 -15.56 8.82 -11.69
C LEU A 170 -15.43 8.47 -13.18
N PRO A 171 -14.47 7.63 -13.56
CA PRO A 171 -14.31 7.23 -14.94
C PRO A 171 -15.54 6.44 -15.42
N GLU A 172 -16.06 6.82 -16.57
CA GLU A 172 -17.11 6.07 -17.25
C GLU A 172 -16.51 4.88 -18.00
N ALA A 173 -17.33 3.82 -18.15
CA ALA A 173 -16.93 2.66 -18.93
C ALA A 173 -16.75 3.03 -20.40
N ALA A 174 -15.60 2.68 -20.96
CA ALA A 174 -15.34 2.79 -22.39
C ALA A 174 -16.17 1.78 -23.19
N ALA A 175 -16.14 1.87 -24.51
CA ALA A 175 -16.90 0.97 -25.39
C ALA A 175 -16.55 -0.51 -25.24
N ASP A 176 -15.34 -0.82 -24.75
CA ASP A 176 -14.88 -2.17 -24.44
C ASP A 176 -15.23 -2.63 -23.00
N GLY A 177 -15.96 -1.80 -22.24
CA GLY A 177 -16.36 -2.07 -20.86
C GLY A 177 -15.27 -1.80 -19.82
N THR A 178 -14.10 -1.29 -20.21
CA THR A 178 -13.05 -0.93 -19.27
C THR A 178 -13.17 0.51 -18.79
N PHE A 179 -12.60 0.79 -17.61
CA PHE A 179 -12.56 2.12 -17.00
C PHE A 179 -11.14 2.69 -17.14
N PRO A 180 -10.94 3.86 -17.76
CA PRO A 180 -9.61 4.48 -17.86
C PRO A 180 -9.08 4.83 -16.47
N THR A 181 -7.76 4.73 -16.28
CA THR A 181 -7.13 5.17 -15.02
C THR A 181 -7.14 6.69 -14.94
N PRO A 182 -7.77 7.30 -13.91
CA PRO A 182 -7.75 8.74 -13.73
C PRO A 182 -6.34 9.27 -13.49
N GLN A 183 -6.06 10.47 -13.94
CA GLN A 183 -4.84 11.16 -13.56
C GLN A 183 -4.98 11.70 -12.12
N THR A 184 -4.00 11.40 -11.30
CA THR A 184 -3.99 11.81 -9.88
C THR A 184 -2.57 12.12 -9.44
N HIS A 185 -2.45 12.98 -8.43
CA HIS A 185 -1.17 13.31 -7.81
C HIS A 185 -0.60 12.20 -6.90
N PHE A 186 -1.42 11.18 -6.59
CA PHE A 186 -1.04 10.05 -5.74
C PHE A 186 -1.60 8.75 -6.29
N THR A 187 -0.75 7.75 -6.43
CA THR A 187 -1.15 6.38 -6.80
C THR A 187 -0.41 5.40 -5.91
N TYR A 188 -1.15 4.54 -5.26
CA TYR A 188 -0.62 3.44 -4.45
C TYR A 188 -0.89 2.12 -5.15
N LEU A 189 0.18 1.38 -5.47
CA LEU A 189 0.09 0.07 -6.12
C LEU A 189 0.05 -1.02 -5.06
N LEU A 190 -1.01 -1.83 -5.06
CA LEU A 190 -1.21 -2.95 -4.15
C LEU A 190 -1.03 -4.27 -4.90
N MET A 191 -0.06 -5.08 -4.46
CA MET A 191 0.10 -6.44 -4.96
C MET A 191 -0.87 -7.37 -4.20
N PRO A 192 -1.73 -8.11 -4.90
CA PRO A 192 -2.61 -9.07 -4.24
C PRO A 192 -1.82 -10.26 -3.69
N VAL A 193 -2.35 -10.85 -2.64
CA VAL A 193 -1.90 -12.13 -2.11
C VAL A 193 -2.67 -13.24 -2.83
N ARG A 194 -1.98 -14.28 -3.27
CA ARG A 194 -2.65 -15.42 -3.90
C ARG A 194 -3.57 -16.10 -2.90
N LEU A 195 -4.82 -16.24 -3.27
CA LEU A 195 -5.76 -17.06 -2.52
C LEU A 195 -5.39 -18.53 -2.74
N PRO A 196 -5.33 -19.35 -1.68
CA PRO A 196 -5.27 -20.80 -1.86
C PRO A 196 -6.53 -21.22 -2.61
N GLY A 197 -6.34 -22.00 -3.69
CA GLY A 197 -7.43 -22.56 -4.47
C GLY A 197 -8.18 -23.64 -3.71
#